data_e8a646b7b77553c609d1e34f4a16d8e3
#
_entry.id   e8a646b7b77553c609d1e34f4a16d8e3
#
_cell.length_a   1.000
_cell.length_b   1.000
_cell.length_c   1.000
_cell.angle_alpha   90.00
_cell.angle_beta   90.00
_cell.angle_gamma   90.00
#
_symmetry.space_group_name_H-M   'P 1'
#
loop_
_entity.id
_entity.type
_entity.pdbx_description
1 polymer ?
#
loop_
_entity_poly.entity_id
_entity_poly.type
_entity_poly.pdbx_seq_one_letter_code
_entity_poly.pdbx_strand_id
1 'polypeptide(L)'
;MVLRFTDSNEIKDGSPWLYRIDEGDIIAVELVYQGEEIAYFRSPASLDWYIAGESGVSPDIPVFQQKWGGTPLLLSGPRVTRPLLDTIDDAAGFGLEPPETAVTVFDRYGNTVEFHLGVPTPDNENQYARLVGDDALVTVPIEWAQVVNRLAFDPPVGRLYQIDPRDILLVQFFRGKDAATRYVIEDGTGRWFLDGEDPKLVDPGPWAESLQSLLSPRMDQIFAHNIDNPGLYGLEPPDTVVVIPRLGGKSTIEWSIGDLTPDGQFRYVDVITGSLMSEDTNLYGVLASRIDPIIALATDPILVE
;
A
#
# COMPACT_ATOMS: atom_id res chain seq x y z
N MET A 1 -31.17 -12.20 -1.05
CA MET A 1 -32.15 -11.42 -1.87
C MET A 1 -31.33 -10.51 -2.73
N VAL A 2 -31.04 -10.94 -3.97
CA VAL A 2 -30.24 -10.13 -4.91
C VAL A 2 -31.11 -8.96 -5.35
N LEU A 3 -30.74 -7.75 -4.94
CA LEU A 3 -31.43 -6.54 -5.37
C LEU A 3 -30.96 -6.22 -6.80
N ARG A 4 -31.74 -6.62 -7.79
CA ARG A 4 -31.65 -6.02 -9.13
C ARG A 4 -32.17 -4.57 -9.00
N PHE A 5 -31.24 -3.63 -8.91
CA PHE A 5 -31.59 -2.22 -9.07
C PHE A 5 -31.82 -1.92 -10.55
N THR A 6 -33.00 -2.31 -11.06
CA THR A 6 -33.51 -1.76 -12.26
C THR A 6 -34.42 -0.60 -11.84
N ASP A 7 -33.87 0.58 -11.64
CA ASP A 7 -34.65 1.77 -11.72
C ASP A 7 -33.97 2.86 -12.55
N SER A 8 -34.69 3.18 -13.56
CA SER A 8 -34.51 4.06 -14.66
C SER A 8 -34.09 5.48 -14.22
N ASN A 9 -32.79 5.75 -14.24
CA ASN A 9 -32.37 7.05 -14.74
C ASN A 9 -31.67 6.78 -16.07
N GLU A 10 -32.36 7.06 -17.17
CA GLU A 10 -31.82 7.03 -18.52
C GLU A 10 -30.61 7.95 -18.61
N ILE A 11 -29.40 7.34 -18.39
CA ILE A 11 -28.15 8.01 -18.67
C ILE A 11 -27.96 7.89 -20.17
N LYS A 12 -27.70 8.99 -20.85
CA LYS A 12 -27.57 9.14 -22.29
C LYS A 12 -26.47 8.32 -22.96
N ASP A 13 -25.74 7.48 -22.22
CA ASP A 13 -24.65 6.62 -22.72
C ASP A 13 -24.99 5.13 -22.74
N GLY A 14 -26.23 4.74 -22.74
CA GLY A 14 -26.68 3.40 -23.15
C GLY A 14 -26.07 2.15 -22.51
N SER A 15 -24.92 2.23 -21.87
CA SER A 15 -24.23 1.08 -21.25
C SER A 15 -24.79 0.78 -19.86
N PRO A 16 -25.23 -0.46 -19.58
CA PRO A 16 -25.75 -0.82 -18.26
C PRO A 16 -24.64 -0.77 -17.19
N TRP A 17 -25.06 -0.61 -15.94
CA TRP A 17 -24.17 -0.80 -14.80
C TRP A 17 -24.05 -2.30 -14.48
N LEU A 18 -22.86 -2.73 -14.08
CA LEU A 18 -22.70 -4.08 -13.50
C LEU A 18 -23.49 -4.18 -12.20
N TYR A 19 -23.33 -3.18 -11.35
CA TYR A 19 -24.13 -2.90 -10.16
C TYR A 19 -24.09 -1.40 -9.87
N ARG A 20 -24.90 -0.94 -8.92
CA ARG A 20 -24.85 0.46 -8.48
C ARG A 20 -25.17 0.58 -7.00
N ILE A 21 -24.26 1.22 -6.25
CA ILE A 21 -24.42 1.62 -4.86
C ILE A 21 -24.10 3.11 -4.78
N ASP A 22 -24.77 3.88 -3.92
CA ASP A 22 -24.36 5.25 -3.64
C ASP A 22 -23.00 5.24 -2.92
N GLU A 23 -22.04 6.04 -3.39
CA GLU A 23 -20.68 6.07 -2.81
C GLU A 23 -20.68 6.41 -1.31
N GLY A 24 -21.63 7.28 -0.90
CA GLY A 24 -21.79 7.68 0.49
C GLY A 24 -22.34 6.58 1.38
N ASP A 25 -22.94 5.53 0.81
CA ASP A 25 -23.52 4.40 1.53
C ASP A 25 -22.52 3.25 1.72
N ILE A 26 -21.41 3.23 1.00
CA ILE A 26 -20.39 2.19 1.14
C ILE A 26 -19.66 2.36 2.48
N ILE A 27 -19.63 1.28 3.28
CA ILE A 27 -19.01 1.26 4.61
C ILE A 27 -17.85 0.27 4.73
N ALA A 28 -17.80 -0.76 3.90
CA ALA A 28 -16.69 -1.72 3.88
C ALA A 28 -16.52 -2.34 2.49
N VAL A 29 -15.32 -2.82 2.22
CA VAL A 29 -14.95 -3.54 1.00
C VAL A 29 -13.97 -4.63 1.36
N GLU A 30 -14.26 -5.85 0.96
CA GLU A 30 -13.36 -6.99 1.08
C GLU A 30 -12.92 -7.43 -0.30
N LEU A 31 -11.62 -7.70 -0.45
CA LEU A 31 -11.03 -8.14 -1.71
C LEU A 31 -10.18 -9.39 -1.45
N VAL A 32 -10.29 -10.34 -2.37
CA VAL A 32 -9.36 -11.45 -2.49
C VAL A 32 -8.75 -11.37 -3.89
N TYR A 33 -7.44 -11.19 -3.98
CA TYR A 33 -6.71 -11.12 -5.24
C TYR A 33 -5.59 -12.15 -5.23
N GLN A 34 -5.66 -13.14 -6.12
CA GLN A 34 -4.68 -14.24 -6.22
C GLN A 34 -4.41 -14.96 -4.86
N GLY A 35 -5.44 -15.02 -4.01
CA GLY A 35 -5.35 -15.66 -2.69
C GLY A 35 -4.94 -14.74 -1.53
N GLU A 36 -4.53 -13.50 -1.82
CA GLU A 36 -4.26 -12.49 -0.80
C GLU A 36 -5.54 -11.73 -0.45
N GLU A 37 -5.83 -11.65 0.85
CA GLU A 37 -7.04 -11.01 1.37
C GLU A 37 -6.72 -9.64 1.94
N ILE A 38 -7.57 -8.65 1.65
CA ILE A 38 -7.52 -7.33 2.26
C ILE A 38 -8.94 -6.80 2.49
N ALA A 39 -9.16 -6.18 3.63
CA ALA A 39 -10.43 -5.57 3.97
C ALA A 39 -10.25 -4.08 4.28
N TYR A 40 -11.15 -3.28 3.77
CA TYR A 40 -11.26 -1.85 4.03
C TYR A 40 -12.56 -1.57 4.77
N PHE A 41 -12.52 -0.68 5.73
CA PHE A 41 -13.74 -0.26 6.41
C PHE A 41 -13.71 1.23 6.73
N ARG A 42 -14.90 1.82 6.82
CA ARG A 42 -15.09 3.21 7.21
C ARG A 42 -15.41 3.28 8.69
N SER A 43 -14.58 3.98 9.45
CA SER A 43 -14.81 4.17 10.88
C SER A 43 -16.11 4.94 11.12
N PRO A 44 -17.03 4.43 11.94
CA PRO A 44 -18.25 5.15 12.27
C PRO A 44 -18.00 6.42 13.11
N ALA A 45 -16.83 6.50 13.77
CA ALA A 45 -16.48 7.61 14.64
C ALA A 45 -15.87 8.80 13.87
N SER A 46 -14.91 8.54 12.97
CA SER A 46 -14.20 9.59 12.21
C SER A 46 -14.67 9.73 10.78
N LEU A 47 -15.40 8.75 10.25
CA LEU A 47 -15.77 8.59 8.83
C LEU A 47 -14.58 8.37 7.89
N ASP A 48 -13.37 8.22 8.44
CA ASP A 48 -12.18 7.88 7.68
C ASP A 48 -12.13 6.39 7.35
N TRP A 49 -11.37 6.07 6.31
CA TRP A 49 -11.17 4.70 5.88
C TRP A 49 -9.90 4.09 6.50
N TYR A 50 -10.01 2.82 6.81
CA TYR A 50 -8.93 2.00 7.36
C TYR A 50 -8.81 0.69 6.60
N ILE A 51 -7.62 0.13 6.57
CA ILE A 51 -7.38 -1.26 6.23
C ILE A 51 -7.48 -2.03 7.55
N ALA A 52 -8.29 -3.08 7.57
CA ALA A 52 -8.44 -3.92 8.74
C ALA A 52 -7.12 -4.63 9.07
N GLY A 53 -6.70 -4.54 10.32
CA GLY A 53 -5.63 -5.35 10.85
C GLY A 53 -6.11 -6.76 11.16
N GLU A 54 -5.16 -7.67 11.34
CA GLU A 54 -5.48 -9.01 11.83
C GLU A 54 -5.80 -8.95 13.33
N SER A 55 -7.01 -9.40 13.69
CA SER A 55 -7.51 -9.30 15.07
C SER A 55 -6.54 -9.92 16.08
N GLY A 56 -6.07 -9.09 17.02
CA GLY A 56 -5.11 -9.51 18.05
C GLY A 56 -3.66 -9.64 17.59
N VAL A 57 -3.35 -9.37 16.30
CA VAL A 57 -2.01 -9.48 15.72
C VAL A 57 -1.50 -8.12 15.24
N SER A 58 -2.30 -7.40 14.47
CA SER A 58 -1.91 -6.09 13.93
C SER A 58 -3.04 -5.08 14.05
N PRO A 59 -2.71 -3.78 14.28
CA PRO A 59 -3.72 -2.72 14.33
C PRO A 59 -4.28 -2.40 12.94
N ASP A 60 -5.45 -1.74 12.93
CA ASP A 60 -6.00 -1.14 11.73
C ASP A 60 -5.08 -0.04 11.20
N ILE A 61 -4.89 0.02 9.89
CA ILE A 61 -3.99 0.96 9.24
C ILE A 61 -4.81 2.06 8.56
N PRO A 62 -4.61 3.34 8.90
CA PRO A 62 -5.32 4.41 8.23
C PRO A 62 -4.98 4.43 6.73
N VAL A 63 -6.02 4.49 5.91
CA VAL A 63 -5.89 4.71 4.47
C VAL A 63 -5.41 6.14 4.21
N PHE A 64 -4.50 6.31 3.28
CA PHE A 64 -4.06 7.65 2.87
C PHE A 64 -5.17 8.35 2.08
N GLN A 65 -5.95 9.17 2.77
CA GLN A 65 -7.20 9.75 2.27
C GLN A 65 -7.03 10.48 0.93
N GLN A 66 -5.90 11.13 0.69
CA GLN A 66 -5.64 11.83 -0.59
C GLN A 66 -5.57 10.87 -1.79
N LYS A 67 -5.10 9.64 -1.58
CA LYS A 67 -5.08 8.59 -2.61
C LYS A 67 -6.38 7.79 -2.67
N TRP A 68 -7.15 7.81 -1.60
CA TRP A 68 -8.41 7.07 -1.49
C TRP A 68 -9.60 7.82 -2.09
N GLY A 69 -9.53 9.14 -2.20
CA GLY A 69 -10.67 10.03 -2.43
C GLY A 69 -11.60 9.73 -3.61
N GLY A 70 -11.15 9.00 -4.63
CA GLY A 70 -12.01 8.54 -5.74
C GLY A 70 -12.43 7.07 -5.64
N THR A 71 -11.92 6.32 -4.67
CA THR A 71 -12.14 4.87 -4.58
C THR A 71 -13.59 4.49 -4.27
N PRO A 72 -14.29 5.12 -3.31
CA PRO A 72 -15.70 4.83 -3.07
C PRO A 72 -16.58 5.09 -4.30
N LEU A 73 -16.33 6.18 -5.02
CA LEU A 73 -17.02 6.48 -6.29
C LEU A 73 -16.75 5.40 -7.34
N LEU A 74 -15.51 4.95 -7.45
CA LEU A 74 -15.13 3.87 -8.35
C LEU A 74 -15.82 2.55 -7.97
N LEU A 75 -15.90 2.25 -6.68
CA LEU A 75 -16.55 1.06 -6.13
C LEU A 75 -18.08 1.19 -6.07
N SER A 76 -18.67 2.33 -6.40
CA SER A 76 -20.12 2.48 -6.50
C SER A 76 -20.72 1.75 -7.71
N GLY A 77 -19.86 1.26 -8.61
CA GLY A 77 -20.17 0.34 -9.71
C GLY A 77 -19.56 0.76 -11.06
N PRO A 78 -19.01 -0.20 -11.82
CA PRO A 78 -18.55 0.06 -13.17
C PRO A 78 -19.69 0.01 -14.19
N ARG A 79 -19.46 0.69 -15.31
CA ARG A 79 -20.25 0.44 -16.52
C ARG A 79 -19.79 -0.86 -17.15
N VAL A 80 -20.77 -1.66 -17.60
CA VAL A 80 -20.51 -2.80 -18.48
C VAL A 80 -20.06 -2.26 -19.84
N THR A 81 -18.89 -2.65 -20.31
CA THR A 81 -18.43 -2.27 -21.66
C THR A 81 -19.19 -3.06 -22.69
N ARG A 82 -19.34 -4.36 -22.46
CA ARG A 82 -20.07 -5.25 -23.37
C ARG A 82 -20.65 -6.45 -22.63
N PRO A 83 -21.94 -6.76 -22.76
CA PRO A 83 -22.49 -8.05 -22.39
C PRO A 83 -22.00 -9.10 -23.43
N LEU A 84 -21.57 -10.26 -22.94
CA LEU A 84 -21.03 -11.32 -23.81
C LEU A 84 -21.96 -12.54 -23.88
N LEU A 85 -22.37 -13.05 -22.73
CA LEU A 85 -23.22 -14.24 -22.60
C LEU A 85 -24.27 -13.98 -21.53
N ASP A 86 -25.48 -14.46 -21.74
CA ASP A 86 -26.54 -14.43 -20.73
C ASP A 86 -26.33 -15.52 -19.66
N THR A 87 -25.56 -16.58 -19.99
CA THR A 87 -25.23 -17.67 -19.10
C THR A 87 -23.80 -18.15 -19.41
N ILE A 88 -22.99 -18.34 -18.36
CA ILE A 88 -21.63 -18.83 -18.47
C ILE A 88 -21.64 -20.36 -18.30
N ASP A 89 -21.24 -21.10 -19.31
CA ASP A 89 -21.07 -22.56 -19.23
C ASP A 89 -19.66 -22.98 -18.74
N ASP A 90 -18.65 -22.15 -19.01
CA ASP A 90 -17.24 -22.38 -18.65
C ASP A 90 -16.66 -21.11 -17.99
N ALA A 91 -16.89 -20.94 -16.70
CA ALA A 91 -16.38 -19.80 -15.95
C ALA A 91 -14.85 -19.83 -15.78
N ALA A 92 -14.26 -21.04 -15.75
CA ALA A 92 -12.82 -21.21 -15.60
C ALA A 92 -12.05 -20.69 -16.83
N GLY A 93 -12.59 -20.86 -18.03
CA GLY A 93 -11.99 -20.34 -19.27
C GLY A 93 -11.87 -18.81 -19.30
N PHE A 94 -12.64 -18.09 -18.50
CA PHE A 94 -12.60 -16.63 -18.35
C PHE A 94 -11.87 -16.17 -17.08
N GLY A 95 -11.26 -17.11 -16.31
CA GLY A 95 -10.60 -16.80 -15.03
C GLY A 95 -11.57 -16.38 -13.92
N LEU A 96 -12.83 -16.85 -13.98
CA LEU A 96 -13.88 -16.52 -13.03
C LEU A 96 -14.17 -17.69 -12.06
N GLU A 97 -13.47 -18.82 -12.22
CA GLU A 97 -13.59 -19.99 -11.33
C GLU A 97 -12.28 -20.81 -11.30
N PRO A 98 -11.41 -20.64 -10.25
CA PRO A 98 -11.52 -19.57 -9.25
C PRO A 98 -11.33 -18.19 -9.86
N PRO A 99 -11.94 -17.12 -9.31
CA PRO A 99 -11.75 -15.77 -9.84
C PRO A 99 -10.33 -15.27 -9.57
N GLU A 100 -9.76 -14.46 -10.48
CA GLU A 100 -8.52 -13.73 -10.19
C GLU A 100 -8.73 -12.74 -9.05
N THR A 101 -9.89 -12.08 -9.03
CA THR A 101 -10.27 -11.15 -7.98
C THR A 101 -11.73 -11.38 -7.60
N ALA A 102 -11.99 -11.57 -6.32
CA ALA A 102 -13.32 -11.50 -5.73
C ALA A 102 -13.43 -10.22 -4.89
N VAL A 103 -14.53 -9.50 -5.01
CA VAL A 103 -14.77 -8.26 -4.28
C VAL A 103 -16.16 -8.28 -3.69
N THR A 104 -16.25 -7.98 -2.39
CA THR A 104 -17.51 -7.80 -1.69
C THR A 104 -17.60 -6.37 -1.19
N VAL A 105 -18.63 -5.64 -1.61
CA VAL A 105 -18.92 -4.26 -1.18
C VAL A 105 -20.12 -4.30 -0.23
N PHE A 106 -19.98 -3.65 0.93
CA PHE A 106 -21.01 -3.58 1.97
C PHE A 106 -21.54 -2.15 2.07
N ASP A 107 -22.86 -2.03 2.14
CA ASP A 107 -23.52 -0.76 2.38
C ASP A 107 -23.98 -0.60 3.84
N ARG A 108 -24.28 0.65 4.23
CA ARG A 108 -24.77 0.96 5.59
C ARG A 108 -26.14 0.37 5.94
N TYR A 109 -26.88 -0.17 4.95
CA TYR A 109 -28.21 -0.76 5.14
C TYR A 109 -28.11 -2.28 5.34
N GLY A 110 -26.91 -2.84 5.33
CA GLY A 110 -26.66 -4.27 5.48
C GLY A 110 -26.81 -5.08 4.18
N ASN A 111 -26.84 -4.41 3.03
CA ASN A 111 -26.80 -5.10 1.75
C ASN A 111 -25.34 -5.34 1.35
N THR A 112 -25.13 -6.39 0.56
CA THR A 112 -23.85 -6.75 -0.01
C THR A 112 -23.97 -6.92 -1.51
N VAL A 113 -22.92 -6.49 -2.22
CA VAL A 113 -22.73 -6.79 -3.64
C VAL A 113 -21.41 -7.50 -3.78
N GLU A 114 -21.45 -8.71 -4.33
CA GLU A 114 -20.23 -9.47 -4.63
C GLU A 114 -20.10 -9.61 -6.14
N PHE A 115 -18.89 -9.33 -6.64
CA PHE A 115 -18.56 -9.51 -8.05
C PHE A 115 -17.17 -10.14 -8.21
N HIS A 116 -16.99 -10.82 -9.32
CA HIS A 116 -15.73 -11.46 -9.68
C HIS A 116 -15.14 -10.80 -10.92
N LEU A 117 -13.82 -10.64 -10.92
CA LEU A 117 -13.03 -10.27 -12.09
C LEU A 117 -12.19 -11.48 -12.50
N GLY A 118 -12.20 -11.78 -13.79
CA GLY A 118 -11.40 -12.85 -14.38
C GLY A 118 -10.16 -12.30 -15.09
N VAL A 119 -9.72 -13.00 -16.15
CA VAL A 119 -8.55 -12.58 -16.93
C VAL A 119 -8.89 -11.38 -17.83
N PRO A 120 -7.89 -10.57 -18.25
CA PRO A 120 -8.07 -9.57 -19.29
C PRO A 120 -8.56 -10.17 -20.62
N THR A 121 -9.32 -9.38 -21.38
CA THR A 121 -9.68 -9.77 -22.76
C THR A 121 -8.43 -9.83 -23.64
N PRO A 122 -8.44 -10.60 -24.76
CA PRO A 122 -7.27 -10.77 -25.64
C PRO A 122 -6.70 -9.48 -26.23
N ASP A 123 -7.52 -8.42 -26.34
CA ASP A 123 -7.12 -7.08 -26.77
C ASP A 123 -6.54 -6.22 -25.63
N ASN A 124 -6.61 -6.69 -24.39
CA ASN A 124 -6.24 -5.95 -23.16
C ASN A 124 -6.97 -4.61 -22.98
N GLU A 125 -8.13 -4.43 -23.59
CA GLU A 125 -8.94 -3.21 -23.39
C GLU A 125 -9.95 -3.37 -22.24
N ASN A 126 -10.32 -4.63 -21.92
CA ASN A 126 -11.33 -4.95 -20.92
C ASN A 126 -10.89 -6.13 -20.06
N GLN A 127 -11.63 -6.37 -18.99
CA GLN A 127 -11.51 -7.54 -18.14
C GLN A 127 -12.86 -8.24 -18.03
N TYR A 128 -12.84 -9.59 -18.05
CA TYR A 128 -14.06 -10.36 -17.83
C TYR A 128 -14.57 -10.17 -16.41
N ALA A 129 -15.90 -10.09 -16.26
CA ALA A 129 -16.54 -9.88 -14.99
C ALA A 129 -17.88 -10.59 -14.91
N ARG A 130 -18.28 -10.94 -13.69
CA ARG A 130 -19.64 -11.37 -13.37
C ARG A 130 -20.07 -10.82 -12.01
N LEU A 131 -21.38 -10.63 -11.86
CA LEU A 131 -22.00 -10.37 -10.57
C LEU A 131 -22.36 -11.73 -9.94
N VAL A 132 -22.03 -11.94 -8.66
CA VAL A 132 -22.40 -13.18 -7.98
C VAL A 132 -23.91 -13.28 -7.82
N GLY A 133 -24.46 -14.42 -8.21
CA GLY A 133 -25.91 -14.63 -8.28
C GLY A 133 -26.56 -14.19 -9.61
N ASP A 134 -25.74 -13.75 -10.58
CA ASP A 134 -26.13 -13.58 -11.98
C ASP A 134 -25.22 -14.45 -12.85
N ASP A 135 -25.81 -15.19 -13.79
CA ASP A 135 -25.09 -16.11 -14.67
C ASP A 135 -24.49 -15.40 -15.90
N ALA A 136 -24.72 -14.10 -16.05
CA ALA A 136 -24.24 -13.33 -17.19
C ALA A 136 -22.74 -13.08 -17.15
N LEU A 137 -22.10 -13.28 -18.33
CA LEU A 137 -20.71 -12.85 -18.58
C LEU A 137 -20.73 -11.46 -19.22
N VAL A 138 -19.96 -10.57 -18.63
CA VAL A 138 -19.77 -9.21 -19.15
C VAL A 138 -18.30 -8.83 -19.20
N THR A 139 -18.00 -7.68 -19.78
CA THR A 139 -16.70 -7.05 -19.68
C THR A 139 -16.82 -5.67 -19.05
N VAL A 140 -15.80 -5.30 -18.26
CA VAL A 140 -15.62 -3.98 -17.66
C VAL A 140 -14.33 -3.34 -18.18
N PRO A 141 -14.17 -2.01 -18.15
CA PRO A 141 -12.93 -1.35 -18.58
C PRO A 141 -11.72 -1.88 -17.81
N ILE A 142 -10.62 -2.14 -18.52
CA ILE A 142 -9.40 -2.68 -17.90
C ILE A 142 -8.81 -1.71 -16.85
N GLU A 143 -8.90 -0.40 -17.10
CA GLU A 143 -8.38 0.61 -16.18
C GLU A 143 -9.13 0.58 -14.84
N TRP A 144 -10.46 0.37 -14.88
CA TRP A 144 -11.26 0.22 -13.67
C TRP A 144 -10.85 -1.04 -12.90
N ALA A 145 -10.75 -2.17 -13.59
CA ALA A 145 -10.37 -3.44 -12.98
C ALA A 145 -8.96 -3.39 -12.38
N GLN A 146 -7.99 -2.75 -13.07
CA GLN A 146 -6.64 -2.55 -12.55
C GLN A 146 -6.59 -1.71 -11.28
N VAL A 147 -7.46 -0.70 -11.15
CA VAL A 147 -7.54 0.08 -9.90
C VAL A 147 -8.10 -0.79 -8.77
N VAL A 148 -9.13 -1.59 -9.04
CA VAL A 148 -9.68 -2.54 -8.05
C VAL A 148 -8.62 -3.54 -7.61
N ASN A 149 -7.95 -4.20 -8.56
CA ASN A 149 -6.89 -5.18 -8.24
C ASN A 149 -5.76 -4.56 -7.42
N ARG A 150 -5.37 -3.29 -7.75
CA ARG A 150 -4.32 -2.56 -7.03
C ARG A 150 -4.64 -2.37 -5.55
N LEU A 151 -5.91 -2.28 -5.17
CA LEU A 151 -6.28 -2.17 -3.76
C LEU A 151 -5.76 -3.36 -2.94
N ALA A 152 -5.61 -4.55 -3.53
CA ALA A 152 -5.07 -5.71 -2.85
C ALA A 152 -3.53 -5.71 -2.76
N PHE A 153 -2.82 -5.50 -3.88
CA PHE A 153 -1.35 -5.64 -3.90
C PHE A 153 -0.56 -4.34 -3.67
N ASP A 154 -1.16 -3.16 -3.85
CA ASP A 154 -0.57 -1.85 -3.56
C ASP A 154 -1.60 -0.96 -2.85
N PRO A 155 -1.99 -1.32 -1.62
CA PRO A 155 -3.02 -0.59 -0.88
C PRO A 155 -2.62 0.87 -0.66
N PRO A 156 -3.59 1.81 -0.64
CA PRO A 156 -3.34 3.24 -0.52
C PRO A 156 -2.97 3.63 0.92
N VAL A 157 -1.84 3.14 1.41
CA VAL A 157 -1.29 3.51 2.71
C VAL A 157 -0.42 4.76 2.61
N GLY A 158 -0.31 5.49 3.71
CA GLY A 158 0.64 6.59 3.84
C GLY A 158 2.08 6.10 3.64
N ARG A 159 2.90 6.96 3.05
CA ARG A 159 4.34 6.75 2.93
C ARG A 159 5.05 7.93 3.57
N LEU A 160 6.11 7.65 4.31
CA LEU A 160 6.94 8.72 4.87
C LEU A 160 7.58 9.53 3.74
N TYR A 161 8.04 8.83 2.69
CA TYR A 161 8.50 9.40 1.42
C TYR A 161 8.52 8.32 0.33
N GLN A 162 8.89 8.72 -0.88
CA GLN A 162 9.11 7.80 -2.00
C GLN A 162 10.33 8.24 -2.81
N ILE A 163 11.24 7.31 -3.09
CA ILE A 163 12.47 7.54 -3.85
C ILE A 163 12.48 6.60 -5.05
N ASP A 164 12.87 7.14 -6.21
CA ASP A 164 13.19 6.32 -7.39
C ASP A 164 14.50 5.54 -7.11
N PRO A 165 14.53 4.22 -7.29
CA PRO A 165 15.76 3.42 -7.09
C PRO A 165 16.98 3.96 -7.84
N ARG A 166 16.76 4.62 -8.98
CA ARG A 166 17.83 5.23 -9.80
C ARG A 166 18.44 6.48 -9.18
N ASP A 167 17.81 7.05 -8.17
CA ASP A 167 18.28 8.26 -7.48
C ASP A 167 19.22 7.96 -6.32
N ILE A 168 19.47 6.68 -6.00
CA ILE A 168 20.26 6.28 -4.82
C ILE A 168 21.56 5.60 -5.25
N LEU A 169 22.65 6.03 -4.61
CA LEU A 169 23.95 5.35 -4.70
C LEU A 169 24.46 4.83 -3.35
N LEU A 170 23.87 5.29 -2.27
CA LEU A 170 24.38 5.10 -0.93
C LEU A 170 23.23 5.11 0.07
N VAL A 171 23.29 4.20 1.05
CA VAL A 171 22.49 4.24 2.28
C VAL A 171 23.43 4.17 3.46
N GLN A 172 23.27 5.06 4.44
CA GLN A 172 24.09 5.12 5.64
C GLN A 172 23.23 4.92 6.88
N PHE A 173 23.74 4.12 7.80
CA PHE A 173 23.12 3.89 9.10
C PHE A 173 24.07 4.37 10.19
N PHE A 174 23.56 5.22 11.07
CA PHE A 174 24.27 5.68 12.26
C PHE A 174 23.55 5.12 13.48
N ARG A 175 24.28 4.47 14.38
CA ARG A 175 23.71 3.97 15.64
C ARG A 175 24.51 4.54 16.81
N GLY A 176 23.85 5.42 17.56
CA GLY A 176 24.48 6.14 18.65
C GLY A 176 25.73 6.92 18.19
N LYS A 177 26.90 6.59 18.74
CA LYS A 177 28.18 7.24 18.44
C LYS A 177 29.10 6.40 17.54
N ASP A 178 28.63 5.24 17.08
CA ASP A 178 29.41 4.32 16.27
C ASP A 178 29.66 4.87 14.86
N ALA A 179 30.69 4.32 14.19
CA ALA A 179 30.94 4.64 12.79
C ALA A 179 29.74 4.21 11.93
N ALA A 180 29.44 4.98 10.90
CA ALA A 180 28.34 4.68 10.00
C ALA A 180 28.56 3.35 9.26
N THR A 181 27.54 2.48 9.28
CA THR A 181 27.45 1.34 8.37
C THR A 181 26.95 1.85 7.03
N ARG A 182 27.67 1.58 5.94
CA ARG A 182 27.42 2.17 4.63
C ARG A 182 27.24 1.10 3.58
N TYR A 183 26.14 1.17 2.85
CA TYR A 183 25.85 0.32 1.70
C TYR A 183 25.95 1.17 0.44
N VAL A 184 26.81 0.76 -0.49
CA VAL A 184 27.07 1.48 -1.75
C VAL A 184 26.74 0.61 -2.94
N ILE A 185 26.19 1.20 -3.99
CA ILE A 185 25.93 0.51 -5.25
C ILE A 185 27.14 0.66 -6.16
N GLU A 186 27.57 -0.44 -6.79
CA GLU A 186 28.61 -0.41 -7.81
C GLU A 186 28.02 0.12 -9.12
N ASP A 187 28.67 1.18 -9.64
CA ASP A 187 28.23 1.82 -10.87
C ASP A 187 28.22 0.82 -12.06
N GLY A 188 27.15 0.87 -12.83
CA GLY A 188 26.95 0.05 -14.03
C GLY A 188 26.56 -1.41 -13.80
N THR A 189 26.68 -1.96 -12.59
CA THR A 189 26.30 -3.35 -12.30
C THR A 189 25.03 -3.48 -11.48
N GLY A 190 24.69 -2.45 -10.71
CA GLY A 190 23.54 -2.47 -9.79
C GLY A 190 23.77 -3.35 -8.55
N ARG A 191 24.97 -3.87 -8.33
CA ARG A 191 25.29 -4.67 -7.14
C ARG A 191 25.58 -3.76 -5.95
N TRP A 192 25.14 -4.18 -4.78
CA TRP A 192 25.39 -3.47 -3.54
C TRP A 192 26.51 -4.09 -2.75
N PHE A 193 27.31 -3.25 -2.11
CA PHE A 193 28.42 -3.64 -1.26
C PHE A 193 28.36 -2.92 0.08
N LEU A 194 28.73 -3.62 1.13
CA LEU A 194 29.09 -3.00 2.41
C LEU A 194 30.44 -2.30 2.22
N ASP A 195 30.45 -0.97 2.43
CA ASP A 195 31.65 -0.14 2.28
C ASP A 195 32.67 -0.39 3.41
N GLY A 196 33.94 -0.39 3.08
CA GLY A 196 35.04 -0.63 4.01
C GLY A 196 36.39 -0.82 3.30
N GLU A 197 37.45 -1.15 4.06
CA GLU A 197 38.76 -1.45 3.49
C GLU A 197 38.72 -2.67 2.55
N ASP A 198 37.84 -3.63 2.85
CA ASP A 198 37.56 -4.82 2.02
C ASP A 198 36.03 -4.87 1.77
N PRO A 199 35.54 -4.25 0.67
CA PRO A 199 34.11 -4.19 0.40
C PRO A 199 33.50 -5.58 0.23
N LYS A 200 32.41 -5.87 0.97
CA LYS A 200 31.75 -7.17 0.94
C LYS A 200 30.46 -7.09 0.15
N LEU A 201 30.25 -8.09 -0.72
CA LEU A 201 29.04 -8.18 -1.53
C LEU A 201 27.81 -8.40 -0.64
N VAL A 202 26.80 -7.58 -0.84
CA VAL A 202 25.49 -7.71 -0.18
C VAL A 202 24.68 -8.79 -0.89
N ASP A 203 23.99 -9.65 -0.12
CA ASP A 203 23.08 -10.65 -0.69
C ASP A 203 21.88 -9.96 -1.37
N PRO A 204 21.72 -10.10 -2.69
CA PRO A 204 20.71 -9.38 -3.44
C PRO A 204 19.27 -9.78 -3.07
N GLY A 205 19.03 -10.99 -2.60
CA GLY A 205 17.69 -11.47 -2.27
C GLY A 205 17.08 -10.70 -1.08
N PRO A 206 17.58 -10.90 0.15
CA PRO A 206 17.09 -10.17 1.33
C PRO A 206 17.31 -8.66 1.23
N TRP A 207 18.35 -8.21 0.52
CA TRP A 207 18.59 -6.79 0.30
C TRP A 207 17.49 -6.11 -0.51
N ALA A 208 16.94 -6.78 -1.51
CA ALA A 208 15.87 -6.20 -2.34
C ALA A 208 14.63 -5.82 -1.50
N GLU A 209 14.25 -6.66 -0.53
CA GLU A 209 13.13 -6.39 0.38
C GLU A 209 13.44 -5.20 1.31
N SER A 210 14.66 -5.19 1.88
CA SER A 210 15.13 -4.09 2.73
C SER A 210 15.20 -2.78 1.96
N LEU A 211 15.73 -2.81 0.73
CA LEU A 211 15.83 -1.65 -0.13
C LEU A 211 14.44 -1.12 -0.51
N GLN A 212 13.48 -1.97 -0.84
CA GLN A 212 12.11 -1.54 -1.12
C GLN A 212 11.50 -0.80 0.08
N SER A 213 11.72 -1.32 1.29
CA SER A 213 11.26 -0.67 2.52
C SER A 213 11.95 0.67 2.76
N LEU A 214 13.23 0.79 2.43
CA LEU A 214 14.01 2.04 2.50
C LEU A 214 13.58 3.07 1.45
N LEU A 215 13.17 2.61 0.27
CA LEU A 215 12.77 3.50 -0.84
C LEU A 215 11.40 4.11 -0.66
N SER A 216 10.50 3.44 0.01
CA SER A 216 9.09 3.85 0.15
C SER A 216 8.50 3.32 1.45
N PRO A 217 9.03 3.77 2.61
CA PRO A 217 8.58 3.27 3.90
C PRO A 217 7.12 3.61 4.17
N ARG A 218 6.38 2.61 4.64
CA ARG A 218 5.00 2.81 5.05
C ARG A 218 4.95 3.63 6.32
N MET A 219 4.01 4.54 6.37
CA MET A 219 3.60 5.24 7.58
C MET A 219 2.35 4.54 8.10
N ASP A 220 2.48 3.86 9.23
CA ASP A 220 1.38 3.07 9.77
C ASP A 220 0.51 3.89 10.72
N GLN A 221 1.07 4.94 11.36
CA GLN A 221 0.37 5.82 12.28
C GLN A 221 0.90 7.25 12.22
N ILE A 222 0.05 8.23 12.51
CA ILE A 222 0.44 9.61 12.83
C ILE A 222 0.05 9.85 14.29
N PHE A 223 1.04 10.02 15.16
CA PHE A 223 0.80 10.26 16.58
C PHE A 223 0.59 11.74 16.88
N ALA A 224 1.41 12.61 16.29
CA ALA A 224 1.32 14.05 16.46
C ALA A 224 2.01 14.80 15.33
N HIS A 225 1.66 16.07 15.17
CA HIS A 225 2.36 17.04 14.36
C HIS A 225 3.00 18.09 15.28
N ASN A 226 4.19 18.58 14.92
CA ASN A 226 4.89 19.67 15.62
C ASN A 226 5.09 19.37 17.11
N ILE A 227 5.86 18.30 17.42
CA ILE A 227 6.15 17.93 18.82
C ILE A 227 7.23 18.84 19.44
N ASP A 228 6.97 19.34 20.65
CA ASP A 228 7.89 20.24 21.36
C ASP A 228 9.10 19.53 21.99
N ASN A 229 9.01 18.21 22.24
CA ASN A 229 10.06 17.46 22.95
C ASN A 229 10.30 16.09 22.31
N PRO A 230 11.11 16.03 21.24
CA PRO A 230 11.44 14.79 20.55
C PRO A 230 12.14 13.75 21.43
N GLY A 231 12.85 14.19 22.48
CA GLY A 231 13.54 13.31 23.42
C GLY A 231 12.62 12.37 24.20
N LEU A 232 11.33 12.72 24.38
CA LEU A 232 10.34 11.85 25.03
C LEU A 232 10.02 10.58 24.20
N TYR A 233 10.35 10.59 22.94
CA TYR A 233 10.08 9.53 21.98
C TYR A 233 11.36 8.84 21.49
N GLY A 234 12.52 9.16 22.13
CA GLY A 234 13.81 8.65 21.71
C GLY A 234 14.28 9.21 20.36
N LEU A 235 13.76 10.37 19.92
CA LEU A 235 14.15 11.01 18.65
C LEU A 235 15.26 12.06 18.85
N GLU A 236 15.63 12.40 20.08
CA GLU A 236 16.69 13.35 20.39
C GLU A 236 17.44 12.94 21.67
N PRO A 237 18.66 12.29 21.59
CA PRO A 237 19.24 11.76 20.37
C PRO A 237 18.51 10.49 19.90
N PRO A 238 18.36 10.26 18.59
CA PRO A 238 17.76 9.04 18.08
C PRO A 238 18.65 7.80 18.32
N ASP A 239 18.02 6.63 18.48
CA ASP A 239 18.75 5.36 18.58
C ASP A 239 19.46 5.03 17.27
N THR A 240 18.76 5.22 16.17
CA THR A 240 19.26 4.96 14.82
C THR A 240 18.88 6.10 13.88
N VAL A 241 19.83 6.52 13.05
CA VAL A 241 19.59 7.46 11.94
C VAL A 241 19.91 6.79 10.62
N VAL A 242 19.00 6.85 9.68
CA VAL A 242 19.21 6.38 8.30
C VAL A 242 19.31 7.59 7.37
N VAL A 243 20.41 7.70 6.65
CA VAL A 243 20.68 8.81 5.73
C VAL A 243 20.78 8.28 4.30
N ILE A 244 19.97 8.85 3.42
CA ILE A 244 19.90 8.49 2.00
C ILE A 244 20.18 9.72 1.15
N PRO A 245 21.44 9.96 0.74
CA PRO A 245 21.78 10.99 -0.23
C PRO A 245 21.21 10.63 -1.60
N ARG A 246 20.65 11.63 -2.30
CA ARG A 246 20.02 11.43 -3.60
C ARG A 246 20.79 12.10 -4.71
N LEU A 247 20.81 11.47 -5.89
CA LEU A 247 21.46 11.98 -7.10
C LEU A 247 20.79 13.24 -7.67
N GLY A 248 21.53 13.95 -8.52
CA GLY A 248 20.98 15.05 -9.31
C GLY A 248 20.63 16.30 -8.51
N GLY A 249 21.27 16.53 -7.36
CA GLY A 249 21.00 17.69 -6.51
C GLY A 249 19.66 17.62 -5.75
N LYS A 250 19.04 16.45 -5.72
CA LYS A 250 17.84 16.20 -4.93
C LYS A 250 18.19 16.18 -3.44
N SER A 251 17.23 16.52 -2.61
CA SER A 251 17.42 16.59 -1.16
C SER A 251 17.77 15.23 -0.57
N THR A 252 18.68 15.21 0.38
CA THR A 252 18.93 14.04 1.24
C THR A 252 17.70 13.73 2.07
N ILE A 253 17.45 12.45 2.31
CA ILE A 253 16.44 11.99 3.26
C ILE A 253 17.15 11.47 4.49
N GLU A 254 16.65 11.89 5.63
CA GLU A 254 17.13 11.46 6.93
C GLU A 254 15.95 10.97 7.77
N TRP A 255 16.08 9.75 8.32
CA TRP A 255 15.14 9.22 9.32
C TRP A 255 15.79 9.25 10.68
N SER A 256 15.10 9.79 11.64
CA SER A 256 15.37 9.56 13.06
C SER A 256 14.42 8.47 13.56
N ILE A 257 14.98 7.36 14.04
CA ILE A 257 14.24 6.23 14.58
C ILE A 257 14.45 6.22 16.09
N GLY A 258 13.35 6.32 16.84
CA GLY A 258 13.31 6.40 18.28
C GLY A 258 12.86 5.11 18.96
N ASP A 259 12.27 5.29 20.14
CA ASP A 259 11.84 4.22 21.01
C ASP A 259 10.62 3.46 20.47
N LEU A 260 10.38 2.28 21.05
CA LEU A 260 9.11 1.56 20.87
C LEU A 260 7.98 2.30 21.61
N THR A 261 6.78 2.24 21.03
CA THR A 261 5.58 2.65 21.76
C THR A 261 5.37 1.78 23.00
N PRO A 262 4.64 2.27 24.03
CA PRO A 262 4.43 1.52 25.27
C PRO A 262 3.78 0.14 25.09
N ASP A 263 3.00 -0.05 24.01
CA ASP A 263 2.41 -1.34 23.63
C ASP A 263 3.35 -2.23 22.79
N GLY A 264 4.52 -1.70 22.41
CA GLY A 264 5.53 -2.40 21.61
C GLY A 264 5.16 -2.60 20.13
N GLN A 265 4.07 -2.00 19.65
CA GLN A 265 3.59 -2.24 18.28
C GLN A 265 4.34 -1.39 17.25
N PHE A 266 4.67 -0.14 17.60
CA PHE A 266 5.31 0.79 16.68
C PHE A 266 6.65 1.28 17.23
N ARG A 267 7.51 1.75 16.31
CA ARG A 267 8.58 2.67 16.65
C ARG A 267 8.20 4.09 16.25
N TYR A 268 8.60 5.02 17.08
CA TYR A 268 8.51 6.44 16.76
C TYR A 268 9.54 6.80 15.70
N VAL A 269 9.10 7.56 14.69
CA VAL A 269 9.95 7.95 13.56
C VAL A 269 9.67 9.41 13.20
N ASP A 270 10.75 10.14 12.92
CA ASP A 270 10.69 11.43 12.24
C ASP A 270 11.48 11.38 10.94
N VAL A 271 11.06 12.14 9.93
CA VAL A 271 11.69 12.15 8.61
C VAL A 271 11.90 13.58 8.14
N ILE A 272 13.15 13.90 7.87
CA ILE A 272 13.57 15.16 7.29
C ILE A 272 13.86 14.96 5.81
N THR A 273 13.19 15.75 4.96
CA THR A 273 13.41 15.76 3.52
C THR A 273 13.92 17.12 3.09
N GLY A 274 15.24 17.23 2.87
CA GLY A 274 15.87 18.43 2.33
C GLY A 274 16.68 19.26 3.31
N SER A 275 17.30 20.32 2.76
CA SER A 275 18.12 21.28 3.52
C SER A 275 17.29 22.36 4.25
N LEU A 276 16.00 22.36 4.08
CA LEU A 276 15.14 23.20 4.86
C LEU A 276 14.86 22.45 6.16
N MET A 277 15.44 22.91 7.25
CA MET A 277 14.96 22.59 8.57
C MET A 277 13.48 22.96 8.60
N SER A 278 12.59 21.99 8.37
CA SER A 278 11.25 22.10 8.87
C SER A 278 11.42 22.19 10.38
N GLU A 279 11.07 23.30 10.98
CA GLU A 279 11.05 23.42 12.45
C GLU A 279 9.99 22.47 13.04
N ASP A 280 9.21 21.84 12.19
CA ASP A 280 8.08 21.01 12.52
C ASP A 280 8.52 19.53 12.58
N THR A 281 8.86 19.04 13.75
CA THR A 281 9.11 17.63 14.00
C THR A 281 7.77 16.89 14.10
N ASN A 282 7.52 15.99 13.17
CA ASN A 282 6.32 15.17 13.18
C ASN A 282 6.60 13.81 13.84
N LEU A 283 5.62 13.29 14.55
CA LEU A 283 5.72 12.01 15.21
C LEU A 283 4.92 10.96 14.44
N TYR A 284 5.63 10.17 13.66
CA TYR A 284 5.06 9.04 12.94
C TYR A 284 5.29 7.73 13.67
N GLY A 285 4.45 6.74 13.38
CA GLY A 285 4.62 5.37 13.80
C GLY A 285 4.83 4.46 12.61
N VAL A 286 5.86 3.61 12.69
CA VAL A 286 6.08 2.51 11.77
C VAL A 286 6.03 1.22 12.59
N LEU A 287 5.30 0.20 12.10
CA LEU A 287 5.21 -1.10 12.78
C LEU A 287 6.62 -1.64 13.09
N ALA A 288 6.85 -2.03 14.33
CA ALA A 288 8.14 -2.55 14.79
C ALA A 288 8.62 -3.71 13.93
N SER A 289 7.71 -4.62 13.54
CA SER A 289 8.03 -5.75 12.67
C SER A 289 8.57 -5.37 11.29
N ARG A 290 8.30 -4.13 10.82
CA ARG A 290 8.81 -3.62 9.54
C ARG A 290 10.09 -2.83 9.68
N ILE A 291 10.26 -2.11 10.77
CA ILE A 291 11.39 -1.20 10.93
C ILE A 291 12.58 -1.86 11.65
N ASP A 292 12.34 -2.84 12.53
CA ASP A 292 13.42 -3.53 13.25
C ASP A 292 14.40 -4.26 12.32
N PRO A 293 13.96 -4.92 11.22
CA PRO A 293 14.89 -5.45 10.22
C PRO A 293 15.76 -4.38 9.55
N ILE A 294 15.24 -3.17 9.36
CA ILE A 294 15.98 -2.03 8.81
C ILE A 294 17.03 -1.55 9.83
N ILE A 295 16.67 -1.45 11.10
CA ILE A 295 17.58 -1.08 12.18
C ILE A 295 18.73 -2.12 12.29
N ALA A 296 18.40 -3.40 12.13
CA ALA A 296 19.40 -4.47 12.20
C ALA A 296 20.52 -4.32 11.15
N LEU A 297 20.25 -3.73 9.98
CA LEU A 297 21.25 -3.47 8.95
C LEU A 297 22.42 -2.59 9.44
N ALA A 298 22.21 -1.82 10.50
CA ALA A 298 23.28 -1.02 11.10
C ALA A 298 24.36 -1.87 11.78
N THR A 299 24.04 -3.07 12.27
CA THR A 299 24.93 -3.91 13.08
C THR A 299 25.08 -5.34 12.56
N ASP A 300 24.14 -5.81 11.79
CA ASP A 300 24.09 -7.16 11.22
C ASP A 300 23.82 -7.08 9.70
N PRO A 301 24.85 -6.79 8.91
CA PRO A 301 24.70 -6.60 7.47
C PRO A 301 24.40 -7.93 6.75
N ILE A 302 23.52 -7.86 5.76
CA ILE A 302 23.12 -8.97 4.89
C ILE A 302 24.22 -9.20 3.84
N LEU A 303 25.07 -10.19 4.04
CA LEU A 303 26.22 -10.47 3.16
C LEU A 303 26.08 -11.83 2.48
N VAL A 304 26.66 -11.95 1.28
CA VAL A 304 26.85 -13.25 0.61
C VAL A 304 27.85 -14.08 1.43
N GLU A 305 27.48 -15.33 1.76
CA GLU A 305 28.34 -16.30 2.46
C GLU A 305 29.54 -16.74 1.60
#